data_431d6f03859eacbb5325b424a6f2332d
#
_entry.id   431d6f03859eacbb5325b424a6f2332d
#
_cell.length_a   1.000
_cell.length_b   1.000
_cell.length_c   1.000
_cell.angle_alpha   90.00
_cell.angle_beta   90.00
_cell.angle_gamma   90.00
#
_symmetry.space_group_name_H-M   'P 1'
#
loop_
_entity.id
_entity.type
_entity.pdbx_description
1 polymer ?
#
loop_
_entity_poly.entity_id
_entity_poly.type
_entity_poly.pdbx_seq_one_letter_code
_entity_poly.pdbx_strand_id
1 'polypeptide(L)'
;QLFGLSTHGLQWYGRVVNFENFKALQTNFGLNIIRLAMYTDENGYITKITYHSNNDDVLANSVACDGNGIYGARFFRDSIGRILRVEYIDKKGKITCTKKGVAGYQYTYGNMGSVNSYLYFDVDGNPIFNDQKWASSVELIDQYGNAYWGFFYDEEGNLCNCSDGYAQYKYEHDEYGNKIKKMHYDADTVPCLTNEGISIWTKTFNSYNECTEIAYYDTNGNPCLCDKGYAKETMKLNLMGKCTESSFYGLDGKPC
;
A
#
# COMPACT_ATOMS: atom_id res chain seq x y z
N GLN A 1 4.65 -20.28 -0.16
CA GLN A 1 3.92 -19.07 0.22
C GLN A 1 3.26 -18.52 -1.03
N LEU A 2 1.93 -18.40 -1.02
CA LEU A 2 1.11 -17.88 -2.11
C LEU A 2 1.25 -16.35 -2.14
N PHE A 3 1.66 -15.82 -3.28
CA PHE A 3 1.76 -14.38 -3.53
C PHE A 3 0.37 -13.84 -3.91
N GLY A 4 -0.18 -12.96 -3.09
CA GLY A 4 -1.39 -12.22 -3.43
C GLY A 4 -1.04 -11.06 -4.37
N LEU A 5 -1.63 -11.04 -5.56
CA LEU A 5 -1.64 -9.85 -6.42
C LEU A 5 -2.71 -8.92 -5.87
N SER A 6 -2.32 -7.80 -5.28
CA SER A 6 -3.25 -6.74 -4.94
C SER A 6 -3.49 -5.87 -6.18
N THR A 7 -4.69 -5.33 -6.33
CA THR A 7 -5.08 -4.42 -7.42
C THR A 7 -4.36 -3.06 -7.34
N HIS A 8 -3.53 -2.83 -6.33
CA HIS A 8 -2.79 -1.61 -6.05
C HIS A 8 -1.28 -1.85 -6.15
N GLY A 9 -0.77 -2.04 -7.35
CA GLY A 9 0.67 -2.16 -7.61
C GLY A 9 1.29 -3.48 -7.12
N LEU A 10 2.33 -3.92 -7.80
CA LEU A 10 3.13 -5.09 -7.40
C LEU A 10 3.98 -4.71 -6.18
N GLN A 11 3.49 -4.96 -4.97
CA GLN A 11 4.33 -4.93 -3.77
C GLN A 11 4.98 -6.30 -3.60
N TRP A 12 6.29 -6.36 -3.78
CA TRP A 12 7.07 -7.58 -3.60
C TRP A 12 7.90 -7.50 -2.32
N TYR A 13 7.59 -8.33 -1.36
CA TYR A 13 8.42 -8.55 -0.18
C TYR A 13 9.04 -9.94 -0.28
N GLY A 14 10.37 -10.05 -0.39
CA GLY A 14 11.05 -11.31 -0.19
C GLY A 14 12.15 -11.64 -1.20
N ARG A 15 13.10 -12.45 -0.74
CA ARG A 15 14.16 -13.09 -1.54
C ARG A 15 13.54 -14.22 -2.35
N VAL A 16 13.60 -14.18 -3.68
CA VAL A 16 13.17 -15.28 -4.53
C VAL A 16 14.32 -16.28 -4.65
N VAL A 17 14.07 -17.51 -4.23
CA VAL A 17 14.99 -18.64 -4.43
C VAL A 17 14.84 -19.12 -5.88
N ASN A 18 15.96 -19.36 -6.55
CA ASN A 18 16.12 -19.78 -7.94
C ASN A 18 15.06 -20.81 -8.39
N PHE A 19 14.25 -20.48 -9.40
CA PHE A 19 13.27 -21.39 -9.98
C PHE A 19 13.65 -21.72 -11.44
N GLU A 20 14.30 -22.83 -11.64
CA GLU A 20 14.57 -23.35 -12.99
C GLU A 20 13.33 -23.92 -13.71
N ASN A 21 12.19 -24.07 -13.03
CA ASN A 21 10.96 -24.62 -13.60
C ASN A 21 9.72 -23.87 -13.10
N PHE A 22 9.28 -22.86 -13.83
CA PHE A 22 8.03 -22.16 -13.56
C PHE A 22 6.83 -22.92 -14.15
N LYS A 23 5.97 -23.51 -13.29
CA LYS A 23 4.60 -23.89 -13.70
C LYS A 23 3.72 -22.64 -13.71
N ALA A 24 3.05 -22.42 -14.84
CA ALA A 24 2.09 -21.33 -15.03
C ALA A 24 1.08 -21.23 -13.87
N LEU A 25 0.94 -20.04 -13.29
CA LEU A 25 -0.20 -19.71 -12.43
C LEU A 25 -1.45 -19.67 -13.30
N GLN A 26 -2.31 -20.68 -13.17
CA GLN A 26 -3.66 -20.65 -13.74
C GLN A 26 -4.50 -19.65 -12.91
N THR A 27 -4.76 -18.48 -13.45
CA THR A 27 -5.85 -17.65 -12.95
C THR A 27 -7.13 -18.12 -13.64
N ASN A 28 -8.12 -18.56 -12.86
CA ASN A 28 -9.43 -19.04 -13.33
C ASN A 28 -10.36 -17.92 -13.85
N PHE A 29 -9.80 -16.90 -14.48
CA PHE A 29 -10.55 -15.86 -15.18
C PHE A 29 -10.22 -15.93 -16.67
N GLY A 30 -11.03 -16.71 -17.39
CA GLY A 30 -11.24 -16.65 -18.84
C GLY A 30 -9.97 -16.57 -19.72
N LEU A 31 -9.38 -17.71 -20.07
CA LEU A 31 -8.69 -18.02 -21.35
C LEU A 31 -7.30 -17.43 -21.67
N ASN A 32 -6.64 -16.60 -20.87
CA ASN A 32 -5.26 -16.21 -21.16
C ASN A 32 -4.33 -16.56 -20.00
N ILE A 33 -3.61 -17.68 -20.13
CA ILE A 33 -2.53 -18.04 -19.22
C ILE A 33 -1.39 -17.06 -19.49
N ILE A 34 -1.17 -16.11 -18.56
CA ILE A 34 -0.03 -15.20 -18.60
C ILE A 34 1.13 -15.89 -17.88
N ARG A 35 2.24 -16.07 -18.57
CA ARG A 35 3.50 -16.49 -17.98
C ARG A 35 4.29 -15.27 -17.58
N LEU A 36 4.99 -15.35 -16.44
CA LEU A 36 5.97 -14.37 -16.00
C LEU A 36 7.37 -14.89 -16.33
N ALA A 37 8.12 -14.17 -17.18
CA ALA A 37 9.55 -14.37 -17.28
C ALA A 37 10.23 -13.44 -16.26
N MET A 38 11.05 -14.00 -15.39
CA MET A 38 11.83 -13.28 -14.38
C MET A 38 13.31 -13.35 -14.76
N TYR A 39 13.96 -12.21 -14.71
CA TYR A 39 15.39 -12.05 -14.96
C TYR A 39 16.05 -11.65 -13.65
N THR A 40 17.12 -12.31 -13.29
CA THR A 40 17.88 -12.07 -12.04
C THR A 40 19.29 -11.58 -12.33
N ASP A 41 19.89 -10.89 -11.38
CA ASP A 41 21.33 -10.62 -11.35
C ASP A 41 22.11 -11.84 -10.79
N GLU A 42 23.42 -11.68 -10.65
CA GLU A 42 24.33 -12.68 -10.12
C GLU A 42 24.05 -13.05 -8.66
N ASN A 43 23.40 -12.19 -7.90
CA ASN A 43 22.98 -12.41 -6.51
C ASN A 43 21.60 -13.07 -6.39
N GLY A 44 20.91 -13.33 -7.54
CA GLY A 44 19.57 -13.91 -7.59
C GLY A 44 18.44 -12.93 -7.33
N TYR A 45 18.70 -11.63 -7.33
CA TYR A 45 17.64 -10.63 -7.22
C TYR A 45 16.97 -10.37 -8.57
N ILE A 46 15.63 -10.31 -8.59
CA ILE A 46 14.87 -9.97 -9.80
C ILE A 46 15.20 -8.54 -10.24
N THR A 47 15.72 -8.39 -11.46
CA THR A 47 16.02 -7.10 -12.09
C THR A 47 14.99 -6.69 -13.12
N LYS A 48 14.26 -7.67 -13.69
CA LYS A 48 13.21 -7.43 -14.68
C LYS A 48 12.19 -8.56 -14.65
N ILE A 49 10.93 -8.22 -14.92
CA ILE A 49 9.87 -9.18 -15.26
C ILE A 49 9.26 -8.80 -16.60
N THR A 50 8.77 -9.80 -17.36
CA THR A 50 7.95 -9.59 -18.56
C THR A 50 6.78 -10.56 -18.57
N TYR A 51 5.67 -10.16 -19.21
CA TYR A 51 4.45 -10.96 -19.35
C TYR A 51 4.43 -11.64 -20.71
N HIS A 52 4.08 -12.92 -20.77
CA HIS A 52 4.10 -13.71 -21.98
C HIS A 52 2.81 -14.50 -22.16
N SER A 53 2.42 -14.74 -23.42
CA SER A 53 1.40 -15.72 -23.79
C SER A 53 1.94 -17.15 -23.66
N ASN A 54 1.05 -18.13 -23.89
CA ASN A 54 1.45 -19.53 -23.98
C ASN A 54 2.45 -19.81 -25.12
N ASN A 55 2.50 -18.96 -26.16
CA ASN A 55 3.40 -19.08 -27.30
C ASN A 55 4.68 -18.26 -27.15
N ASP A 56 4.98 -17.81 -25.91
CA ASP A 56 6.12 -16.96 -25.56
C ASP A 56 6.11 -15.55 -26.17
N ASP A 57 4.98 -15.11 -26.78
CA ASP A 57 4.83 -13.72 -27.18
C ASP A 57 4.74 -12.81 -25.97
N VAL A 58 5.51 -11.73 -25.96
CA VAL A 58 5.42 -10.70 -24.92
C VAL A 58 4.07 -9.99 -25.02
N LEU A 59 3.30 -10.03 -23.94
CA LEU A 59 1.95 -9.47 -23.86
C LEU A 59 1.89 -8.26 -22.94
N ALA A 60 0.97 -7.33 -23.24
CA ALA A 60 0.57 -6.30 -22.30
C ALA A 60 -0.19 -6.91 -21.12
N ASN A 61 0.16 -6.52 -19.90
CA ASN A 61 -0.62 -6.86 -18.74
C ASN A 61 -1.87 -5.98 -18.65
N SER A 62 -2.96 -6.43 -19.27
CA SER A 62 -4.23 -5.71 -19.29
C SER A 62 -4.94 -5.69 -17.93
N VAL A 63 -4.59 -6.61 -17.03
CA VAL A 63 -5.26 -6.75 -15.72
C VAL A 63 -4.62 -5.88 -14.65
N ALA A 64 -3.28 -5.79 -14.63
CA ALA A 64 -2.55 -5.03 -13.60
C ALA A 64 -2.34 -3.56 -13.94
N CYS A 65 -2.50 -3.16 -15.20
CA CYS A 65 -2.06 -1.85 -15.68
C CYS A 65 -2.99 -1.22 -16.72
N ASP A 66 -4.29 -1.30 -16.55
CA ASP A 66 -5.30 -0.62 -17.38
C ASP A 66 -5.26 -0.95 -18.89
N GLY A 67 -4.54 -1.96 -19.32
CA GLY A 67 -4.40 -2.30 -20.75
C GLY A 67 -3.59 -1.31 -21.58
N ASN A 68 -2.77 -0.45 -20.95
CA ASN A 68 -2.09 0.65 -21.64
C ASN A 68 -0.68 0.31 -22.17
N GLY A 69 -0.45 -0.96 -22.52
CA GLY A 69 0.81 -1.33 -23.17
C GLY A 69 1.98 -1.57 -22.21
N ILE A 70 1.72 -1.87 -20.95
CA ILE A 70 2.75 -2.33 -20.02
C ILE A 70 3.00 -3.81 -20.24
N TYR A 71 4.23 -4.13 -20.61
CA TYR A 71 4.68 -5.48 -20.95
C TYR A 71 5.59 -6.10 -19.89
N GLY A 72 5.95 -5.33 -18.89
CA GLY A 72 6.79 -5.77 -17.78
C GLY A 72 7.23 -4.62 -16.89
N ALA A 73 8.19 -4.91 -16.02
CA ALA A 73 8.81 -3.93 -15.14
C ALA A 73 10.30 -4.20 -14.96
N ARG A 74 11.09 -3.15 -14.73
CA ARG A 74 12.49 -3.19 -14.28
C ARG A 74 12.59 -2.79 -12.82
N PHE A 75 13.52 -3.41 -12.10
CA PHE A 75 13.75 -3.17 -10.68
C PHE A 75 15.18 -2.72 -10.47
N PHE A 76 15.34 -1.56 -9.86
CA PHE A 76 16.62 -1.01 -9.44
C PHE A 76 16.74 -1.18 -7.93
N ARG A 77 17.93 -1.60 -7.47
CA ARG A 77 18.16 -1.97 -6.08
C ARG A 77 19.39 -1.27 -5.52
N ASP A 78 19.44 -1.19 -4.19
CA ASP A 78 20.65 -0.82 -3.50
C ASP A 78 21.62 -2.01 -3.34
N SER A 79 22.78 -1.75 -2.72
CA SER A 79 23.84 -2.73 -2.51
C SER A 79 23.45 -3.92 -1.62
N ILE A 80 22.36 -3.82 -0.85
CA ILE A 80 21.84 -4.90 0.00
C ILE A 80 20.56 -5.53 -0.55
N GLY A 81 20.19 -5.19 -1.80
CA GLY A 81 19.11 -5.83 -2.54
C GLY A 81 17.71 -5.23 -2.34
N ARG A 82 17.57 -4.10 -1.61
CA ARG A 82 16.26 -3.43 -1.47
C ARG A 82 15.89 -2.69 -2.76
N ILE A 83 14.61 -2.72 -3.13
CA ILE A 83 14.10 -2.02 -4.31
C ILE A 83 14.13 -0.51 -4.07
N LEU A 84 14.90 0.24 -4.87
CA LEU A 84 14.90 1.69 -4.88
C LEU A 84 13.93 2.29 -5.88
N ARG A 85 13.75 1.62 -7.04
CA ARG A 85 12.92 2.12 -8.13
C ARG A 85 12.36 0.97 -8.95
N VAL A 86 11.12 1.13 -9.42
CA VAL A 86 10.46 0.24 -10.39
C VAL A 86 10.02 1.08 -11.57
N GLU A 87 10.31 0.62 -12.79
CA GLU A 87 9.86 1.25 -14.03
C GLU A 87 9.02 0.29 -14.83
N TYR A 88 7.89 0.75 -15.34
CA TYR A 88 7.09 0.00 -16.30
C TYR A 88 7.73 0.06 -17.69
N ILE A 89 7.69 -1.05 -18.42
CA ILE A 89 8.31 -1.16 -19.74
C ILE A 89 7.31 -1.62 -20.80
N ASP A 90 7.50 -1.08 -22.01
CA ASP A 90 6.81 -1.49 -23.22
C ASP A 90 7.39 -2.82 -23.80
N LYS A 91 6.84 -3.27 -24.93
CA LYS A 91 7.29 -4.48 -25.64
C LYS A 91 8.76 -4.42 -26.06
N LYS A 92 9.33 -3.23 -26.27
CA LYS A 92 10.73 -3.03 -26.68
C LYS A 92 11.66 -2.84 -25.47
N GLY A 93 11.10 -2.90 -24.24
CA GLY A 93 11.85 -2.66 -23.01
C GLY A 93 12.11 -1.17 -22.71
N LYS A 94 11.46 -0.23 -23.41
CA LYS A 94 11.52 1.20 -23.08
C LYS A 94 10.53 1.51 -21.96
N ILE A 95 10.82 2.54 -21.17
CA ILE A 95 9.89 3.06 -20.16
C ILE A 95 8.56 3.44 -20.80
N THR A 96 7.48 3.09 -20.16
CA THR A 96 6.10 3.40 -20.57
C THR A 96 5.26 3.71 -19.32
N CYS A 97 4.02 4.12 -19.51
CA CYS A 97 3.15 4.51 -18.40
C CYS A 97 1.77 3.86 -18.46
N THR A 98 1.06 3.88 -17.33
CA THR A 98 -0.36 3.56 -17.23
C THR A 98 -1.19 4.60 -18.00
N LYS A 99 -2.51 4.36 -18.14
CA LYS A 99 -3.44 5.35 -18.73
C LYS A 99 -3.47 6.68 -17.97
N LYS A 100 -3.10 6.67 -16.68
CA LYS A 100 -3.00 7.86 -15.83
C LYS A 100 -1.63 8.53 -15.87
N GLY A 101 -0.72 8.06 -16.72
CA GLY A 101 0.61 8.64 -16.90
C GLY A 101 1.69 8.08 -15.96
N VAL A 102 1.34 7.25 -14.97
CA VAL A 102 2.32 6.68 -14.01
C VAL A 102 3.23 5.70 -14.75
N ALA A 103 4.53 5.99 -14.79
CA ALA A 103 5.56 5.15 -15.40
C ALA A 103 6.30 4.27 -14.40
N GLY A 104 6.13 4.52 -13.13
CA GLY A 104 6.75 3.73 -12.08
C GLY A 104 6.72 4.41 -10.74
N TYR A 105 7.50 3.90 -9.82
CA TYR A 105 7.61 4.43 -8.47
C TYR A 105 9.01 4.19 -7.90
N GLN A 106 9.38 4.98 -6.91
CA GLN A 106 10.64 4.83 -6.19
C GLN A 106 10.44 4.94 -4.67
N TYR A 107 11.39 4.36 -3.94
CA TYR A 107 11.42 4.34 -2.50
C TYR A 107 12.70 4.96 -1.96
N THR A 108 12.62 5.54 -0.76
CA THR A 108 13.78 5.68 0.13
C THR A 108 13.55 4.88 1.40
N TYR A 109 14.64 4.58 2.10
CA TYR A 109 14.60 3.76 3.31
C TYR A 109 15.23 4.53 4.46
N GLY A 110 14.58 4.47 5.62
CA GLY A 110 15.12 4.98 6.87
C GLY A 110 16.25 4.11 7.42
N ASN A 111 16.89 4.59 8.49
CA ASN A 111 18.04 3.93 9.14
C ASN A 111 17.72 2.50 9.62
N MET A 112 16.45 2.23 9.96
CA MET A 112 15.98 0.90 10.39
C MET A 112 15.56 -0.01 9.23
N GLY A 113 15.75 0.43 7.97
CA GLY A 113 15.44 -0.35 6.77
C GLY A 113 13.96 -0.34 6.36
N SER A 114 13.07 0.34 7.08
CA SER A 114 11.69 0.57 6.66
C SER A 114 11.62 1.62 5.55
N VAL A 115 10.66 1.49 4.64
CA VAL A 115 10.37 2.52 3.63
C VAL A 115 9.89 3.77 4.34
N ASN A 116 10.55 4.92 4.08
CA ASN A 116 10.17 6.20 4.66
C ASN A 116 9.72 7.24 3.62
N SER A 117 9.91 7.00 2.32
CA SER A 117 9.24 7.79 1.29
C SER A 117 8.87 6.96 0.07
N TYR A 118 7.86 7.44 -0.63
CA TYR A 118 7.31 6.85 -1.83
C TYR A 118 7.04 7.95 -2.85
N LEU A 119 7.43 7.77 -4.11
CA LEU A 119 7.20 8.73 -5.19
C LEU A 119 6.71 7.98 -6.43
N TYR A 120 5.60 8.41 -7.02
CA TYR A 120 5.17 8.05 -8.37
C TYR A 120 5.73 9.04 -9.37
N PHE A 121 6.12 8.56 -10.54
CA PHE A 121 6.69 9.41 -11.60
C PHE A 121 6.17 9.03 -12.98
N ASP A 122 6.18 10.02 -13.89
CA ASP A 122 5.86 9.88 -15.31
C ASP A 122 7.06 9.35 -16.12
N VAL A 123 6.91 9.26 -17.45
CA VAL A 123 7.95 8.75 -18.35
C VAL A 123 9.21 9.62 -18.42
N ASP A 124 9.10 10.90 -18.07
CA ASP A 124 10.20 11.87 -18.02
C ASP A 124 10.85 11.91 -16.62
N GLY A 125 10.26 11.22 -15.65
CA GLY A 125 10.75 11.14 -14.27
C GLY A 125 10.19 12.20 -13.34
N ASN A 126 9.21 13.01 -13.77
CA ASN A 126 8.57 14.02 -12.93
C ASN A 126 7.54 13.37 -11.99
N PRO A 127 7.33 13.93 -10.79
CA PRO A 127 6.27 13.48 -9.89
C PRO A 127 4.91 13.51 -10.60
N ILE A 128 4.06 12.49 -10.34
CA ILE A 128 2.72 12.40 -10.91
C ILE A 128 1.74 11.79 -9.92
N PHE A 129 0.50 12.28 -9.91
CA PHE A 129 -0.55 11.73 -9.07
C PHE A 129 -0.82 10.25 -9.33
N ASN A 130 -0.97 9.51 -8.25
CA ASN A 130 -1.50 8.15 -8.26
C ASN A 130 -3.05 8.14 -8.20
N ASP A 131 -3.63 6.95 -8.09
CA ASP A 131 -5.08 6.77 -7.94
C ASP A 131 -5.65 7.35 -6.64
N GLN A 132 -4.81 7.54 -5.62
CA GLN A 132 -5.17 8.11 -4.33
C GLN A 132 -4.97 9.62 -4.25
N LYS A 133 -4.70 10.29 -5.39
CA LYS A 133 -4.55 11.74 -5.53
C LYS A 133 -3.35 12.33 -4.77
N TRP A 134 -2.25 11.62 -4.71
CA TRP A 134 -0.97 12.15 -4.24
C TRP A 134 0.17 11.65 -5.15
N ALA A 135 1.22 12.44 -5.31
CA ALA A 135 2.40 12.11 -6.11
C ALA A 135 3.50 11.47 -5.26
N SER A 136 3.68 11.97 -4.04
CA SER A 136 4.66 11.39 -3.12
C SER A 136 4.12 11.34 -1.68
N SER A 137 4.73 10.47 -0.88
CA SER A 137 4.47 10.38 0.56
C SER A 137 5.77 10.24 1.32
N VAL A 138 5.78 10.77 2.55
CA VAL A 138 6.90 10.63 3.50
C VAL A 138 6.34 10.16 4.84
N GLU A 139 7.00 9.20 5.46
CA GLU A 139 6.73 8.79 6.84
C GLU A 139 7.93 9.09 7.73
N LEU A 140 7.69 9.75 8.85
CA LEU A 140 8.66 9.87 9.93
C LEU A 140 8.60 8.60 10.77
N ILE A 141 9.78 8.02 11.01
CA ILE A 141 9.96 6.72 11.64
C ILE A 141 10.72 6.91 12.95
N ASP A 142 10.24 6.29 14.02
CA ASP A 142 10.89 6.33 15.32
C ASP A 142 12.15 5.44 15.39
N GLN A 143 12.82 5.44 16.53
CA GLN A 143 14.03 4.63 16.75
C GLN A 143 13.79 3.11 16.73
N TYR A 144 12.52 2.67 16.80
CA TYR A 144 12.12 1.26 16.76
C TYR A 144 11.66 0.82 15.37
N GLY A 145 11.59 1.75 14.40
CA GLY A 145 11.13 1.48 13.04
C GLY A 145 9.63 1.69 12.82
N ASN A 146 8.90 2.24 13.79
CA ASN A 146 7.47 2.51 13.67
C ASN A 146 7.24 3.86 13.00
N ALA A 147 6.41 3.89 11.95
CA ALA A 147 5.94 5.14 11.39
C ALA A 147 5.00 5.85 12.37
N TYR A 148 5.33 7.09 12.75
CA TYR A 148 4.51 7.86 13.69
C TYR A 148 3.87 9.11 13.08
N TRP A 149 4.33 9.60 11.93
CA TRP A 149 3.72 10.71 11.20
C TRP A 149 3.91 10.51 9.69
N GLY A 150 2.84 10.62 8.91
CA GLY A 150 2.86 10.51 7.46
C GLY A 150 2.29 11.74 6.79
N PHE A 151 2.78 12.02 5.58
CA PHE A 151 2.48 13.19 4.78
C PHE A 151 2.25 12.80 3.33
N PHE A 152 1.30 13.45 2.65
CA PHE A 152 1.07 13.32 1.22
C PHE A 152 1.36 14.63 0.51
N TYR A 153 1.97 14.53 -0.67
CA TYR A 153 2.40 15.68 -1.46
C TYR A 153 1.88 15.55 -2.89
N ASP A 154 1.57 16.72 -3.49
CA ASP A 154 1.23 16.86 -4.90
C ASP A 154 2.47 16.76 -5.81
N GLU A 155 2.28 17.04 -7.10
CA GLU A 155 3.33 16.99 -8.13
C GLU A 155 4.37 18.10 -7.97
N GLU A 156 4.00 19.23 -7.35
CA GLU A 156 4.86 20.38 -7.03
C GLU A 156 5.57 20.24 -5.67
N GLY A 157 5.23 19.21 -4.88
CA GLY A 157 5.81 18.97 -3.56
C GLY A 157 5.13 19.74 -2.42
N ASN A 158 3.91 20.27 -2.63
CA ASN A 158 3.09 20.85 -1.57
C ASN A 158 2.26 19.78 -0.88
N LEU A 159 1.94 19.96 0.40
CA LEU A 159 0.99 19.09 1.10
C LEU A 159 -0.36 19.07 0.39
N CYS A 160 -0.92 17.90 0.16
CA CYS A 160 -2.21 17.75 -0.51
C CYS A 160 -3.08 16.68 0.15
N ASN A 161 -4.40 16.86 0.08
CA ASN A 161 -5.33 15.84 0.55
C ASN A 161 -5.35 14.64 -0.41
N CYS A 162 -5.17 13.46 0.14
CA CYS A 162 -5.36 12.20 -0.59
C CYS A 162 -6.85 11.96 -0.91
N SER A 163 -7.15 10.87 -1.61
CA SER A 163 -8.53 10.48 -1.95
C SER A 163 -9.43 10.30 -0.73
N ASP A 164 -8.88 10.00 0.43
CA ASP A 164 -9.63 9.79 1.68
C ASP A 164 -9.91 11.09 2.44
N GLY A 165 -9.46 12.26 1.91
CA GLY A 165 -9.82 13.60 2.40
C GLY A 165 -8.85 14.20 3.41
N TYR A 166 -7.65 13.62 3.62
CA TYR A 166 -6.63 14.15 4.53
C TYR A 166 -5.25 14.21 3.86
N ALA A 167 -4.38 15.11 4.34
CA ALA A 167 -3.01 15.29 3.85
C ALA A 167 -1.95 14.67 4.76
N GLN A 168 -2.28 14.51 6.04
CA GLN A 168 -1.35 14.07 7.06
C GLN A 168 -2.05 13.12 8.03
N TYR A 169 -1.27 12.23 8.64
CA TYR A 169 -1.76 11.38 9.72
C TYR A 169 -0.69 11.16 10.78
N LYS A 170 -1.11 11.04 12.04
CA LYS A 170 -0.26 10.63 13.16
C LYS A 170 -0.71 9.31 13.73
N TYR A 171 0.26 8.46 14.12
CA TYR A 171 0.03 7.25 14.90
C TYR A 171 0.59 7.41 16.32
N GLU A 172 -0.13 6.85 17.27
CA GLU A 172 0.39 6.47 18.58
C GLU A 172 0.53 4.95 18.63
N HIS A 173 1.61 4.47 19.27
CA HIS A 173 1.89 3.04 19.41
C HIS A 173 1.94 2.68 20.90
N ASP A 174 1.60 1.43 21.21
CA ASP A 174 1.87 0.86 22.52
C ASP A 174 3.33 0.36 22.62
N GLU A 175 3.70 -0.20 23.77
CA GLU A 175 5.04 -0.74 24.03
C GLU A 175 5.41 -1.94 23.13
N TYR A 176 4.43 -2.58 22.49
CA TYR A 176 4.59 -3.71 21.56
C TYR A 176 4.65 -3.27 20.10
N GLY A 177 4.50 -1.97 19.80
CA GLY A 177 4.47 -1.41 18.46
C GLY A 177 3.11 -1.50 17.77
N ASN A 178 2.04 -1.86 18.47
CA ASN A 178 0.69 -1.83 17.90
C ASN A 178 0.22 -0.39 17.72
N LYS A 179 -0.39 -0.08 16.57
CA LYS A 179 -1.02 1.22 16.32
C LYS A 179 -2.30 1.32 17.12
N ILE A 180 -2.25 2.04 18.26
CA ILE A 180 -3.39 2.20 19.17
C ILE A 180 -4.26 3.41 18.85
N LYS A 181 -3.74 4.38 18.09
CA LYS A 181 -4.49 5.57 17.67
C LYS A 181 -3.96 6.11 16.35
N LYS A 182 -4.87 6.63 15.51
CA LYS A 182 -4.56 7.42 14.31
C LYS A 182 -5.36 8.70 14.34
N MET A 183 -4.72 9.80 13.98
CA MET A 183 -5.31 11.12 13.86
C MET A 183 -5.07 11.63 12.44
N HIS A 184 -6.06 12.32 11.85
CA HIS A 184 -5.99 12.83 10.49
C HIS A 184 -6.01 14.37 10.49
N TYR A 185 -5.21 14.94 9.58
CA TYR A 185 -5.03 16.37 9.42
C TYR A 185 -5.09 16.74 7.94
N ASP A 186 -5.58 17.94 7.62
CA ASP A 186 -5.52 18.50 6.30
C ASP A 186 -4.12 19.05 5.94
N ALA A 187 -4.01 19.73 4.79
CA ALA A 187 -2.75 20.32 4.31
C ALA A 187 -2.25 21.47 5.21
N ASP A 188 -3.14 22.15 5.93
CA ASP A 188 -2.82 23.22 6.88
C ASP A 188 -2.49 22.71 8.29
N THR A 189 -2.42 21.39 8.47
CA THR A 189 -2.18 20.72 9.75
C THR A 189 -3.32 20.93 10.77
N VAL A 190 -4.54 21.19 10.27
CA VAL A 190 -5.76 21.28 11.09
C VAL A 190 -6.41 19.89 11.15
N PRO A 191 -6.87 19.41 12.34
CA PRO A 191 -7.61 18.15 12.43
C PRO A 191 -8.82 18.16 11.48
N CYS A 192 -8.96 17.11 10.66
CA CYS A 192 -10.00 17.02 9.66
C CYS A 192 -10.75 15.67 9.72
N LEU A 193 -11.93 15.64 9.12
CA LEU A 193 -12.67 14.39 8.90
C LEU A 193 -12.20 13.75 7.59
N THR A 194 -12.04 12.44 7.62
CA THR A 194 -11.90 11.64 6.40
C THR A 194 -13.23 11.52 5.67
N ASN A 195 -13.22 10.96 4.46
CA ASN A 195 -14.45 10.64 3.73
C ASN A 195 -15.36 9.62 4.47
N GLU A 196 -14.80 8.86 5.42
CA GLU A 196 -15.56 7.97 6.30
C GLU A 196 -16.23 8.70 7.48
N GLY A 197 -16.09 10.04 7.57
CA GLY A 197 -16.68 10.88 8.62
C GLY A 197 -15.96 10.84 9.96
N ILE A 198 -14.74 10.35 10.01
CA ILE A 198 -13.93 10.21 11.23
C ILE A 198 -12.68 11.09 11.17
N SER A 199 -12.24 11.62 12.31
CA SER A 199 -10.94 12.30 12.44
C SER A 199 -9.93 11.42 13.17
N ILE A 200 -10.38 10.67 14.15
CA ILE A 200 -9.54 9.83 15.00
C ILE A 200 -10.15 8.43 15.06
N TRP A 201 -9.30 7.42 15.00
CA TRP A 201 -9.67 6.10 15.47
C TRP A 201 -8.73 5.64 16.60
N THR A 202 -9.25 4.83 17.52
CA THR A 202 -8.46 4.12 18.53
C THR A 202 -8.66 2.62 18.42
N LYS A 203 -7.65 1.85 18.82
CA LYS A 203 -7.70 0.39 18.88
C LYS A 203 -7.24 -0.11 20.24
N THR A 204 -7.91 -1.15 20.72
CA THR A 204 -7.52 -1.89 21.92
C THR A 204 -7.07 -3.29 21.52
N PHE A 205 -6.01 -3.77 22.15
CA PHE A 205 -5.42 -5.08 21.90
C PHE A 205 -5.46 -5.94 23.15
N ASN A 206 -5.61 -7.25 22.99
CA ASN A 206 -5.47 -8.21 24.08
C ASN A 206 -3.99 -8.55 24.35
N SER A 207 -3.73 -9.42 25.33
CA SER A 207 -2.39 -9.86 25.70
C SER A 207 -1.64 -10.65 24.62
N TYR A 208 -2.30 -11.02 23.52
CA TYR A 208 -1.70 -11.69 22.37
C TYR A 208 -1.47 -10.74 21.18
N ASN A 209 -1.58 -9.42 21.41
CA ASN A 209 -1.47 -8.37 20.38
C ASN A 209 -2.54 -8.47 19.27
N GLU A 210 -3.72 -8.98 19.61
CA GLU A 210 -4.85 -9.08 18.67
C GLU A 210 -5.84 -7.95 18.97
N CYS A 211 -6.29 -7.25 17.91
CA CYS A 211 -7.24 -6.13 18.04
C CYS A 211 -8.61 -6.66 18.50
N THR A 212 -9.14 -6.10 19.59
CA THR A 212 -10.43 -6.48 20.18
C THR A 212 -11.47 -5.37 20.15
N GLU A 213 -11.05 -4.11 19.96
CA GLU A 213 -11.96 -2.97 19.87
C GLU A 213 -11.40 -1.92 18.91
N ILE A 214 -12.30 -1.27 18.13
CA ILE A 214 -12.01 -0.07 17.35
C ILE A 214 -13.09 0.96 17.69
N ALA A 215 -12.71 2.21 17.98
CA ALA A 215 -13.63 3.30 18.24
C ALA A 215 -13.26 4.54 17.39
N TYR A 216 -14.27 5.33 17.04
CA TYR A 216 -14.17 6.46 16.11
C TYR A 216 -14.57 7.77 16.77
N TYR A 217 -13.86 8.84 16.40
CA TYR A 217 -14.03 10.16 17.01
C TYR A 217 -13.96 11.27 15.95
N ASP A 218 -14.64 12.37 16.26
CA ASP A 218 -14.60 13.61 15.48
C ASP A 218 -13.28 14.40 15.71
N THR A 219 -13.18 15.60 15.13
CA THR A 219 -12.02 16.49 15.25
C THR A 219 -11.81 17.02 16.67
N ASN A 220 -12.83 17.00 17.52
CA ASN A 220 -12.78 17.45 18.93
C ASN A 220 -12.52 16.28 19.89
N GLY A 221 -12.44 15.05 19.39
CA GLY A 221 -12.28 13.85 20.22
C GLY A 221 -13.58 13.32 20.82
N ASN A 222 -14.76 13.79 20.37
CA ASN A 222 -16.03 13.21 20.76
C ASN A 222 -16.32 11.95 19.92
N PRO A 223 -16.95 10.91 20.46
CA PRO A 223 -17.40 9.77 19.68
C PRO A 223 -18.25 10.21 18.48
N CYS A 224 -17.97 9.64 17.30
CA CYS A 224 -18.73 9.92 16.08
C CYS A 224 -19.05 8.62 15.34
N LEU A 225 -20.06 8.67 14.46
CA LEU A 225 -20.39 7.54 13.60
C LEU A 225 -19.46 7.54 12.38
N CYS A 226 -18.90 6.38 12.03
CA CYS A 226 -18.25 6.19 10.74
C CYS A 226 -19.28 6.08 9.61
N ASP A 227 -18.84 5.99 8.36
CA ASP A 227 -19.67 5.84 7.16
C ASP A 227 -20.64 4.65 7.22
N LYS A 228 -20.31 3.61 8.02
CA LYS A 228 -21.15 2.43 8.23
C LYS A 228 -22.21 2.59 9.33
N GLY A 229 -22.26 3.76 10.00
CA GLY A 229 -23.30 4.11 10.94
C GLY A 229 -23.09 3.63 12.39
N TYR A 230 -21.87 3.26 12.79
CA TYR A 230 -21.53 2.94 14.18
C TYR A 230 -20.32 3.75 14.67
N ALA A 231 -20.21 3.93 15.98
CA ALA A 231 -19.13 4.65 16.64
C ALA A 231 -18.05 3.71 17.19
N LYS A 232 -18.38 2.46 17.41
CA LYS A 232 -17.47 1.47 17.97
C LYS A 232 -17.80 0.06 17.47
N GLU A 233 -16.73 -0.73 17.23
CA GLU A 233 -16.79 -2.16 16.98
C GLU A 233 -15.99 -2.90 18.06
N THR A 234 -16.54 -4.01 18.58
CA THR A 234 -15.82 -4.97 19.43
C THR A 234 -15.79 -6.34 18.76
N MET A 235 -14.69 -7.05 18.94
CA MET A 235 -14.44 -8.35 18.31
C MET A 235 -14.17 -9.42 19.36
N LYS A 236 -14.85 -10.57 19.24
CA LYS A 236 -14.49 -11.81 19.93
C LYS A 236 -13.60 -12.64 19.05
N LEU A 237 -12.49 -13.10 19.58
CA LEU A 237 -11.49 -13.89 18.87
C LEU A 237 -11.44 -15.30 19.44
N ASN A 238 -11.19 -16.29 18.59
CA ASN A 238 -10.90 -17.66 19.05
C ASN A 238 -9.41 -17.78 19.44
N LEU A 239 -9.02 -18.96 19.92
CA LEU A 239 -7.63 -19.25 20.33
C LEU A 239 -6.57 -19.12 19.22
N MET A 240 -7.00 -19.01 17.97
CA MET A 240 -6.12 -18.80 16.79
C MET A 240 -6.13 -17.33 16.32
N GLY A 241 -6.69 -16.40 17.11
CA GLY A 241 -6.78 -14.97 16.77
C GLY A 241 -7.80 -14.64 15.69
N LYS A 242 -8.62 -15.61 15.24
CA LYS A 242 -9.64 -15.36 14.22
C LYS A 242 -10.89 -14.77 14.87
N CYS A 243 -11.38 -13.65 14.31
CA CYS A 243 -12.66 -13.06 14.73
C CYS A 243 -13.81 -14.04 14.48
N THR A 244 -14.59 -14.31 15.54
CA THR A 244 -15.76 -15.19 15.52
C THR A 244 -17.07 -14.43 15.66
N GLU A 245 -17.02 -13.22 16.22
CA GLU A 245 -18.18 -12.36 16.42
C GLU A 245 -17.73 -10.90 16.43
N SER A 246 -18.45 -10.02 15.73
CA SER A 246 -18.32 -8.56 15.83
C SER A 246 -19.62 -7.97 16.36
N SER A 247 -19.50 -7.00 17.26
CA SER A 247 -20.63 -6.22 17.78
C SER A 247 -20.39 -4.74 17.54
N PHE A 248 -21.42 -4.04 17.06
CA PHE A 248 -21.36 -2.64 16.69
C PHE A 248 -22.20 -1.80 17.62
N TYR A 249 -21.74 -0.58 17.94
CA TYR A 249 -22.37 0.28 18.94
C TYR A 249 -22.53 1.71 18.39
N GLY A 250 -23.70 2.29 18.67
CA GLY A 250 -24.01 3.68 18.37
C GLY A 250 -23.36 4.66 19.36
N LEU A 251 -23.69 5.96 19.20
CA LEU A 251 -23.18 7.04 20.07
C LEU A 251 -23.68 6.90 21.52
N ASP A 252 -24.82 6.27 21.75
CA ASP A 252 -25.38 6.01 23.07
C ASP A 252 -24.77 4.77 23.76
N GLY A 253 -23.79 4.14 23.11
CA GLY A 253 -23.13 2.93 23.58
C GLY A 253 -23.98 1.66 23.52
N LYS A 254 -25.15 1.71 22.87
CA LYS A 254 -26.00 0.54 22.67
C LYS A 254 -25.66 -0.16 21.36
N PRO A 255 -25.87 -1.48 21.28
CA PRO A 255 -25.74 -2.21 20.04
C PRO A 255 -26.66 -1.64 18.94
N CYS A 256 -26.16 -1.61 17.71
CA CYS A 256 -26.89 -1.17 16.53
C CYS A 256 -26.78 -2.19 15.37
#